data_c939d5e7e75ea7aad50d723057d85590
#
_entry.id   c939d5e7e75ea7aad50d723057d85590
#
_cell.length_a   1.000
_cell.length_b   1.000
_cell.length_c   1.000
_cell.angle_alpha   90.00
_cell.angle_beta   90.00
_cell.angle_gamma   90.00
#
_symmetry.space_group_name_H-M   'P 1'
#
loop_
_entity.id
_entity.type
_entity.pdbx_description
1 polymer ?
#
loop_
_entity_poly.entity_id
_entity_poly.type
_entity_poly.pdbx_seq_one_letter_code
_entity_poly.pdbx_strand_id
1 'polypeptide(L)'
;MDSGNSSDRIKEDIQLLQDLVVDNPELERLESLLDEFNIFEALGAVHQELRHSDFLAFLLNPNQNHNLGDTFVKRLLQKVATESGRPLPITAIDLDLWDLDNIEVRREWQSIDILLLDDMHEFAIIIENKIDTGEHDDQLRRYRSIVEHHYPTYKIVGLYLTPDGSLPSDDTYYPLGYSLVCTILEGLIESRSSILGQEVLTLLRSYVLMLRRHIVGESEIEQLCRKIYRRHQRALDMIFEYRPDQQSAIYDYLCGIIRSHPEFELDHHSKSAIKFIPKHWDTPVLKIGKG
;
A
#
# COMPACT_ATOMS: atom_id res chain seq x y z
N MET A 1 46.43 -1.98 -33.56
CA MET A 1 46.37 -3.11 -32.58
C MET A 1 45.20 -2.91 -31.60
N ASP A 2 43.96 -2.63 -32.08
CA ASP A 2 42.84 -2.29 -31.18
C ASP A 2 41.56 -3.10 -31.47
N SER A 3 41.56 -4.01 -32.43
CA SER A 3 40.35 -4.79 -32.80
C SER A 3 40.11 -6.02 -31.93
N GLY A 4 41.11 -6.51 -31.21
CA GLY A 4 40.94 -7.66 -30.29
C GLY A 4 40.21 -7.32 -29.00
N ASN A 5 40.44 -6.14 -28.46
CA ASN A 5 39.89 -5.69 -27.18
C ASN A 5 38.37 -5.39 -27.27
N SER A 6 37.88 -4.94 -28.43
CA SER A 6 36.44 -4.63 -28.65
C SER A 6 35.59 -5.90 -28.79
N SER A 7 36.12 -6.96 -29.45
CA SER A 7 35.40 -8.22 -29.63
C SER A 7 35.28 -9.01 -28.32
N ASP A 8 36.29 -8.93 -27.46
CA ASP A 8 36.28 -9.63 -26.18
C ASP A 8 35.37 -8.93 -25.17
N ARG A 9 35.27 -7.61 -25.18
CA ARG A 9 34.30 -6.84 -24.40
C ARG A 9 32.85 -7.16 -24.79
N ILE A 10 32.55 -7.22 -26.08
CA ILE A 10 31.20 -7.57 -26.56
C ILE A 10 30.80 -8.97 -26.10
N LYS A 11 31.72 -9.94 -26.13
CA LYS A 11 31.44 -11.31 -25.64
C LYS A 11 31.19 -11.33 -24.13
N GLU A 12 31.97 -10.56 -23.37
CA GLU A 12 31.80 -10.45 -21.93
C GLU A 12 30.43 -9.79 -21.58
N ASP A 13 30.05 -8.75 -22.28
CA ASP A 13 28.77 -8.05 -22.10
C ASP A 13 27.57 -8.97 -22.46
N ILE A 14 27.69 -9.75 -23.55
CA ILE A 14 26.67 -10.76 -23.91
C ILE A 14 26.57 -11.83 -22.81
N GLN A 15 27.68 -12.32 -22.28
CA GLN A 15 27.65 -13.30 -21.21
C GLN A 15 26.97 -12.78 -19.95
N LEU A 16 27.24 -11.53 -19.55
CA LEU A 16 26.59 -10.90 -18.40
C LEU A 16 25.07 -10.77 -18.59
N LEU A 17 24.62 -10.45 -19.80
CA LEU A 17 23.19 -10.40 -20.13
C LEU A 17 22.55 -11.79 -20.16
N GLN A 18 23.28 -12.81 -20.64
CA GLN A 18 22.82 -14.20 -20.60
C GLN A 18 22.69 -14.68 -19.15
N ASP A 19 23.66 -14.43 -18.30
CA ASP A 19 23.64 -14.82 -16.89
C ASP A 19 22.49 -14.14 -16.10
N LEU A 20 22.00 -12.97 -16.57
CA LEU A 20 20.82 -12.32 -15.99
C LEU A 20 19.52 -13.02 -16.39
N VAL A 21 19.38 -13.46 -17.65
CA VAL A 21 18.10 -13.93 -18.18
C VAL A 21 17.97 -15.45 -18.29
N VAL A 22 19.09 -16.19 -18.33
CA VAL A 22 19.07 -17.65 -18.51
C VAL A 22 19.31 -18.34 -17.17
N ASP A 23 18.45 -19.28 -16.82
CA ASP A 23 18.53 -20.10 -15.60
C ASP A 23 18.73 -19.26 -14.31
N ASN A 24 18.01 -18.13 -14.21
CA ASN A 24 18.06 -17.24 -13.05
C ASN A 24 16.86 -17.47 -12.11
N PRO A 25 17.03 -18.29 -11.05
CA PRO A 25 15.93 -18.66 -10.18
C PRO A 25 15.35 -17.47 -9.39
N GLU A 26 16.13 -16.42 -9.13
CA GLU A 26 15.66 -15.21 -8.51
C GLU A 26 14.74 -14.41 -9.44
N LEU A 27 15.06 -14.34 -10.72
CA LEU A 27 14.24 -13.66 -11.73
C LEU A 27 12.95 -14.46 -11.99
N GLU A 28 13.03 -15.77 -12.16
CA GLU A 28 11.85 -16.64 -12.31
C GLU A 28 10.91 -16.54 -11.10
N ARG A 29 11.47 -16.48 -9.89
CA ARG A 29 10.65 -16.28 -8.68
C ARG A 29 9.99 -14.93 -8.65
N LEU A 30 10.71 -13.87 -9.04
CA LEU A 30 10.16 -12.50 -9.14
C LEU A 30 9.01 -12.44 -10.16
N GLU A 31 9.21 -13.01 -11.35
CA GLU A 31 8.19 -13.08 -12.39
C GLU A 31 6.94 -13.84 -11.89
N SER A 32 7.14 -15.00 -11.26
CA SER A 32 6.04 -15.77 -10.67
C SER A 32 5.24 -14.97 -9.64
N LEU A 33 5.90 -14.17 -8.80
CA LEU A 33 5.24 -13.30 -7.82
C LEU A 33 4.47 -12.16 -8.49
N LEU A 34 4.99 -11.59 -9.57
CA LEU A 34 4.35 -10.50 -10.30
C LEU A 34 3.15 -10.97 -11.13
N ASP A 35 3.18 -12.21 -11.63
CA ASP A 35 2.10 -12.79 -12.44
C ASP A 35 0.92 -13.31 -11.60
N GLU A 36 1.10 -13.46 -10.28
CA GLU A 36 0.04 -13.96 -9.42
C GLU A 36 -1.10 -12.95 -9.30
N PHE A 37 -2.31 -13.32 -9.75
CA PHE A 37 -3.48 -12.47 -9.72
C PHE A 37 -3.86 -12.06 -8.30
N ASN A 38 -4.15 -10.76 -8.12
CA ASN A 38 -4.65 -10.23 -6.87
C ASN A 38 -5.84 -9.30 -7.10
N ILE A 39 -6.96 -9.60 -6.44
CA ILE A 39 -8.21 -8.83 -6.62
C ILE A 39 -8.07 -7.38 -6.13
N PHE A 40 -7.34 -7.14 -5.03
CA PHE A 40 -7.17 -5.78 -4.48
C PHE A 40 -6.26 -4.92 -5.37
N GLU A 41 -5.25 -5.52 -6.00
CA GLU A 41 -4.42 -4.86 -7.01
C GLU A 41 -5.25 -4.52 -8.26
N ALA A 42 -6.05 -5.47 -8.74
CA ALA A 42 -6.93 -5.27 -9.90
C ALA A 42 -7.97 -4.17 -9.69
N LEU A 43 -8.43 -3.98 -8.44
CA LEU A 43 -9.35 -2.90 -8.05
C LEU A 43 -8.65 -1.58 -7.72
N GLY A 44 -7.31 -1.51 -7.80
CA GLY A 44 -6.53 -0.33 -7.46
C GLY A 44 -6.60 0.06 -5.98
N ALA A 45 -6.82 -0.93 -5.07
CA ALA A 45 -7.03 -0.67 -3.65
C ALA A 45 -5.74 -0.51 -2.84
N VAL A 46 -4.57 -0.84 -3.40
CA VAL A 46 -3.27 -0.98 -2.70
C VAL A 46 -2.92 0.23 -1.84
N HIS A 47 -3.07 1.45 -2.38
CA HIS A 47 -2.70 2.70 -1.71
C HIS A 47 -3.92 3.53 -1.29
N GLN A 48 -5.09 2.90 -1.14
CA GLN A 48 -6.32 3.61 -0.80
C GLN A 48 -6.73 3.33 0.66
N GLU A 49 -6.35 4.21 1.59
CA GLU A 49 -6.68 4.11 3.03
C GLU A 49 -8.16 3.79 3.28
N LEU A 50 -9.06 4.46 2.54
CA LEU A 50 -10.49 4.22 2.65
C LEU A 50 -10.86 2.76 2.34
N ARG A 51 -10.27 2.15 1.32
CA ARG A 51 -10.54 0.75 0.94
C ARG A 51 -9.99 -0.25 1.96
N HIS A 52 -8.81 0.03 2.51
CA HIS A 52 -8.29 -0.76 3.61
C HIS A 52 -9.20 -0.68 4.84
N SER A 53 -9.65 0.53 5.19
CA SER A 53 -10.56 0.73 6.30
C SER A 53 -11.94 0.07 6.07
N ASP A 54 -12.46 0.08 4.82
CA ASP A 54 -13.68 -0.65 4.46
C ASP A 54 -13.51 -2.17 4.67
N PHE A 55 -12.39 -2.73 4.21
CA PHE A 55 -12.13 -4.16 4.34
C PHE A 55 -11.86 -4.57 5.80
N LEU A 56 -11.12 -3.76 6.55
CA LEU A 56 -10.92 -3.99 7.98
C LEU A 56 -12.24 -3.92 8.76
N ALA A 57 -13.10 -2.96 8.48
CA ALA A 57 -14.42 -2.87 9.10
C ALA A 57 -15.30 -4.08 8.76
N PHE A 58 -15.21 -4.59 7.52
CA PHE A 58 -15.86 -5.85 7.16
C PHE A 58 -15.36 -7.02 8.02
N LEU A 59 -14.05 -7.16 8.22
CA LEU A 59 -13.46 -8.22 9.04
C LEU A 59 -13.77 -8.08 10.54
N LEU A 60 -13.85 -6.84 11.03
CA LEU A 60 -14.10 -6.51 12.43
C LEU A 60 -15.57 -6.69 12.83
N ASN A 61 -16.49 -6.73 11.87
CA ASN A 61 -17.92 -6.88 12.13
C ASN A 61 -18.32 -8.36 12.16
N PRO A 62 -18.65 -8.93 13.33
CA PRO A 62 -18.98 -10.35 13.48
C PRO A 62 -20.18 -10.81 12.63
N ASN A 63 -21.09 -9.88 12.32
CA ASN A 63 -22.34 -10.15 11.61
C ASN A 63 -22.19 -10.15 10.09
N GLN A 64 -20.97 -9.96 9.57
CA GLN A 64 -20.71 -10.04 8.14
C GLN A 64 -20.62 -11.51 7.66
N ASN A 65 -20.81 -11.68 6.37
CA ASN A 65 -20.86 -12.99 5.73
C ASN A 65 -19.50 -13.69 5.54
N HIS A 66 -18.45 -13.22 6.23
CA HIS A 66 -17.13 -13.88 6.25
C HIS A 66 -17.08 -15.11 7.19
N ASN A 67 -18.09 -15.33 8.04
CA ASN A 67 -18.18 -16.45 8.99
C ASN A 67 -17.00 -16.56 9.98
N LEU A 68 -16.33 -15.45 10.30
CA LEU A 68 -15.30 -15.41 11.34
C LEU A 68 -15.91 -15.15 12.73
N GLY A 69 -17.17 -14.66 12.81
CA GLY A 69 -17.77 -14.16 14.03
C GLY A 69 -16.90 -13.07 14.66
N ASP A 70 -16.80 -13.04 15.95
CA ASP A 70 -15.97 -12.09 16.71
C ASP A 70 -14.48 -12.45 16.78
N THR A 71 -14.06 -13.54 16.13
CA THR A 71 -12.68 -14.08 16.29
C THR A 71 -11.61 -13.12 15.82
N PHE A 72 -11.85 -12.36 14.73
CA PHE A 72 -10.84 -11.43 14.24
C PHE A 72 -10.63 -10.25 15.20
N VAL A 73 -11.71 -9.62 15.69
CA VAL A 73 -11.62 -8.52 16.65
C VAL A 73 -11.01 -8.96 17.97
N LYS A 74 -11.38 -10.13 18.48
CA LYS A 74 -10.78 -10.71 19.70
C LYS A 74 -9.28 -10.91 19.54
N ARG A 75 -8.85 -11.59 18.48
CA ARG A 75 -7.42 -11.85 18.25
C ARG A 75 -6.63 -10.55 18.08
N LEU A 76 -7.18 -9.55 17.38
CA LEU A 76 -6.54 -8.26 17.24
C LEU A 76 -6.31 -7.60 18.61
N LEU A 77 -7.33 -7.50 19.43
CA LEU A 77 -7.24 -6.87 20.74
C LEU A 77 -6.36 -7.67 21.72
N GLN A 78 -6.45 -9.01 21.72
CA GLN A 78 -5.59 -9.86 22.53
C GLN A 78 -4.11 -9.67 22.17
N LYS A 79 -3.80 -9.55 20.90
CA LYS A 79 -2.43 -9.27 20.43
C LYS A 79 -1.97 -7.90 20.88
N VAL A 80 -2.79 -6.86 20.72
CA VAL A 80 -2.47 -5.52 21.23
C VAL A 80 -2.26 -5.56 22.75
N ALA A 81 -3.12 -6.26 23.50
CA ALA A 81 -3.00 -6.38 24.96
C ALA A 81 -1.69 -7.06 25.42
N THR A 82 -1.18 -8.00 24.60
CA THR A 82 0.03 -8.78 24.98
C THR A 82 1.33 -8.22 24.41
N GLU A 83 1.28 -7.50 23.27
CA GLU A 83 2.48 -7.09 22.54
C GLU A 83 2.78 -5.58 22.64
N SER A 84 1.80 -4.75 23.07
CA SER A 84 1.97 -3.28 23.11
C SER A 84 2.95 -2.76 24.18
N GLY A 85 3.39 -3.61 25.10
CA GLY A 85 4.28 -3.23 26.20
C GLY A 85 3.61 -2.38 27.30
N ARG A 86 2.32 -2.07 27.19
CA ARG A 86 1.53 -1.35 28.19
C ARG A 86 0.12 -1.95 28.31
N PRO A 87 -0.49 -1.89 29.52
CA PRO A 87 -1.79 -2.52 29.76
C PRO A 87 -2.90 -1.79 28.99
N LEU A 88 -3.82 -2.54 28.39
CA LEU A 88 -5.11 -2.04 27.94
C LEU A 88 -6.07 -1.85 29.13
N PRO A 89 -7.11 -1.04 28.97
CA PRO A 89 -8.19 -0.92 29.97
C PRO A 89 -9.06 -2.19 30.10
N ILE A 90 -8.84 -3.18 29.23
CA ILE A 90 -9.44 -4.51 29.18
C ILE A 90 -8.33 -5.54 29.08
N THR A 91 -8.47 -6.67 29.77
CA THR A 91 -7.45 -7.73 29.75
C THR A 91 -7.67 -8.71 28.60
N ALA A 92 -6.61 -9.42 28.20
CA ALA A 92 -6.72 -10.49 27.20
C ALA A 92 -7.67 -11.63 27.66
N ILE A 93 -7.81 -11.83 28.97
CA ILE A 93 -8.74 -12.81 29.56
C ILE A 93 -10.19 -12.33 29.42
N ASP A 94 -10.44 -11.04 29.72
CA ASP A 94 -11.79 -10.47 29.54
C ASP A 94 -12.23 -10.64 28.07
N LEU A 95 -11.36 -10.32 27.12
CA LEU A 95 -11.60 -10.47 25.68
C LEU A 95 -11.89 -11.91 25.25
N ASP A 96 -11.28 -12.89 25.90
CA ASP A 96 -11.54 -14.30 25.63
C ASP A 96 -12.93 -14.74 26.12
N LEU A 97 -13.33 -14.24 27.27
CA LEU A 97 -14.59 -14.57 27.93
C LEU A 97 -15.81 -13.83 27.39
N TRP A 98 -15.60 -12.64 26.83
CA TRP A 98 -16.67 -11.80 26.30
C TRP A 98 -17.25 -12.38 25.02
N ASP A 99 -18.54 -12.19 24.82
CA ASP A 99 -19.22 -12.38 23.55
C ASP A 99 -19.29 -11.02 22.85
N LEU A 100 -18.57 -10.86 21.74
CA LEU A 100 -18.53 -9.63 20.94
C LEU A 100 -19.37 -9.74 19.66
N ASP A 101 -20.26 -10.73 19.54
CA ASP A 101 -21.09 -10.92 18.34
C ASP A 101 -22.04 -9.73 18.07
N ASN A 102 -22.33 -8.92 19.09
CA ASN A 102 -23.19 -7.74 18.97
C ASN A 102 -22.41 -6.40 18.86
N ILE A 103 -21.09 -6.45 18.66
CA ILE A 103 -20.30 -5.24 18.50
C ILE A 103 -20.76 -4.45 17.26
N GLU A 104 -21.04 -3.16 17.43
CA GLU A 104 -21.40 -2.25 16.34
C GLU A 104 -20.13 -1.71 15.68
N VAL A 105 -20.06 -1.76 14.35
CA VAL A 105 -18.93 -1.23 13.58
C VAL A 105 -19.42 -0.06 12.73
N ARG A 106 -18.86 1.13 12.97
CA ARG A 106 -19.15 2.35 12.21
C ARG A 106 -17.96 2.79 11.40
N ARG A 107 -18.22 3.14 10.14
CA ARG A 107 -17.24 3.71 9.22
C ARG A 107 -17.43 5.23 9.13
N GLU A 108 -16.32 5.98 9.06
CA GLU A 108 -16.32 7.44 8.83
C GLU A 108 -17.22 8.24 9.81
N TRP A 109 -17.52 7.65 10.98
CA TRP A 109 -18.33 8.34 11.96
C TRP A 109 -17.54 9.48 12.61
N GLN A 110 -18.01 10.72 12.46
CA GLN A 110 -17.30 11.93 12.91
C GLN A 110 -15.86 12.02 12.38
N SER A 111 -15.64 11.53 11.16
CA SER A 111 -14.33 11.42 10.50
C SER A 111 -13.37 10.41 11.14
N ILE A 112 -13.83 9.54 12.03
CA ILE A 112 -13.08 8.41 12.56
C ILE A 112 -13.14 7.28 11.54
N ASP A 113 -11.99 6.75 11.10
CA ASP A 113 -11.94 5.71 10.07
C ASP A 113 -12.78 4.49 10.43
N ILE A 114 -12.58 3.93 11.62
CA ILE A 114 -13.37 2.82 12.14
C ILE A 114 -13.63 3.03 13.63
N LEU A 115 -14.89 2.98 14.03
CA LEU A 115 -15.31 2.99 15.43
C LEU A 115 -16.07 1.69 15.71
N LEU A 116 -15.66 0.96 16.75
CA LEU A 116 -16.38 -0.20 17.27
C LEU A 116 -16.96 0.16 18.63
N LEU A 117 -18.20 -0.29 18.87
CA LEU A 117 -18.91 -0.03 20.11
C LEU A 117 -19.50 -1.34 20.63
N ASP A 118 -19.27 -1.63 21.89
CA ASP A 118 -19.88 -2.74 22.60
C ASP A 118 -20.62 -2.20 23.83
N ASP A 119 -21.94 -2.14 23.69
CA ASP A 119 -22.82 -1.61 24.74
C ASP A 119 -22.90 -2.56 25.96
N MET A 120 -22.69 -3.85 25.76
CA MET A 120 -22.77 -4.84 26.85
C MET A 120 -21.64 -4.67 27.86
N HIS A 121 -20.44 -4.40 27.37
CA HIS A 121 -19.25 -4.28 28.21
C HIS A 121 -18.81 -2.82 28.38
N GLU A 122 -19.58 -1.86 27.88
CA GLU A 122 -19.32 -0.41 27.90
C GLU A 122 -17.88 -0.11 27.41
N PHE A 123 -17.56 -0.57 26.19
CA PHE A 123 -16.24 -0.29 25.64
C PHE A 123 -16.30 0.14 24.16
N ALA A 124 -15.32 0.96 23.78
CA ALA A 124 -15.18 1.45 22.42
C ALA A 124 -13.74 1.26 21.90
N ILE A 125 -13.60 1.00 20.61
CA ILE A 125 -12.33 0.96 19.91
C ILE A 125 -12.34 2.01 18.81
N ILE A 126 -11.35 2.90 18.82
CA ILE A 126 -11.09 3.86 17.75
C ILE A 126 -9.91 3.34 16.95
N ILE A 127 -10.09 3.14 15.65
CA ILE A 127 -8.99 2.77 14.75
C ILE A 127 -8.79 3.90 13.75
N GLU A 128 -7.62 4.48 13.78
CA GLU A 128 -7.11 5.39 12.74
C GLU A 128 -6.14 4.62 11.86
N ASN A 129 -6.41 4.62 10.56
CA ASN A 129 -5.66 3.86 9.58
C ASN A 129 -4.88 4.80 8.65
N LYS A 130 -3.57 4.55 8.52
CA LYS A 130 -2.68 5.28 7.62
C LYS A 130 -1.89 4.31 6.76
N ILE A 131 -1.85 4.57 5.45
CA ILE A 131 -1.05 3.81 4.50
C ILE A 131 0.08 4.67 3.94
N ASP A 132 -0.25 5.77 3.26
CA ASP A 132 0.73 6.64 2.59
C ASP A 132 0.78 8.04 3.20
N THR A 133 -0.17 8.38 4.06
CA THR A 133 -0.27 9.70 4.68
C THR A 133 0.23 9.66 6.12
N GLY A 134 0.74 10.79 6.59
CA GLY A 134 1.06 10.98 7.99
C GLY A 134 -0.16 11.38 8.81
N GLU A 135 0.03 11.44 10.13
CA GLU A 135 -0.96 12.00 11.05
C GLU A 135 -1.09 13.52 10.83
N HIS A 136 -2.33 14.02 10.89
CA HIS A 136 -2.62 15.45 10.85
C HIS A 136 -2.82 16.00 12.27
N ASP A 137 -2.51 17.27 12.47
CA ASP A 137 -2.51 17.97 13.76
C ASP A 137 -3.69 17.60 14.69
N ASP A 138 -3.37 17.10 15.89
CA ASP A 138 -4.30 16.74 16.97
C ASP A 138 -5.47 15.80 16.58
N GLN A 139 -5.37 15.08 15.44
CA GLN A 139 -6.43 14.23 14.93
C GLN A 139 -6.85 13.16 15.94
N LEU A 140 -5.89 12.42 16.48
CA LEU A 140 -6.12 11.32 17.43
C LEU A 140 -6.78 11.83 18.72
N ARG A 141 -6.28 12.92 19.29
CA ARG A 141 -6.85 13.53 20.49
C ARG A 141 -8.28 14.01 20.26
N ARG A 142 -8.56 14.63 19.11
CA ARG A 142 -9.90 15.08 18.74
C ARG A 142 -10.87 13.89 18.66
N TYR A 143 -10.49 12.80 18.02
CA TYR A 143 -11.34 11.62 17.89
C TYR A 143 -11.64 10.98 19.25
N ARG A 144 -10.64 10.85 20.10
CA ARG A 144 -10.83 10.37 21.46
C ARG A 144 -11.82 11.25 22.24
N SER A 145 -11.65 12.55 22.19
CA SER A 145 -12.56 13.51 22.89
C SER A 145 -13.99 13.42 22.38
N ILE A 146 -14.20 13.19 21.08
CA ILE A 146 -15.52 12.99 20.50
C ILE A 146 -16.18 11.73 21.07
N VAL A 147 -15.45 10.61 21.12
CA VAL A 147 -15.97 9.35 21.65
C VAL A 147 -16.22 9.44 23.16
N GLU A 148 -15.33 10.06 23.94
CA GLU A 148 -15.51 10.32 25.38
C GLU A 148 -16.75 11.16 25.66
N HIS A 149 -17.05 12.14 24.81
CA HIS A 149 -18.24 12.97 24.96
C HIS A 149 -19.53 12.19 24.69
N HIS A 150 -19.55 11.33 23.68
CA HIS A 150 -20.77 10.57 23.33
C HIS A 150 -20.97 9.31 24.20
N TYR A 151 -19.88 8.74 24.72
CA TYR A 151 -19.85 7.50 25.48
C TYR A 151 -19.02 7.67 26.78
N PRO A 152 -19.48 8.50 27.73
CA PRO A 152 -18.68 8.93 28.89
C PRO A 152 -18.37 7.81 29.88
N THR A 153 -19.10 6.69 29.84
CA THR A 153 -18.85 5.53 30.72
C THR A 153 -17.97 4.46 30.10
N TYR A 154 -17.71 4.59 28.78
CA TYR A 154 -17.02 3.52 28.05
C TYR A 154 -15.52 3.56 28.29
N LYS A 155 -14.93 2.37 28.39
CA LYS A 155 -13.48 2.18 28.29
C LYS A 155 -13.05 2.33 26.84
N ILE A 156 -12.15 3.25 26.55
CA ILE A 156 -11.76 3.55 25.17
C ILE A 156 -10.36 3.01 24.87
N VAL A 157 -10.24 2.23 23.81
CA VAL A 157 -8.98 1.76 23.23
C VAL A 157 -8.77 2.47 21.90
N GLY A 158 -7.73 3.28 21.78
CA GLY A 158 -7.28 3.87 20.53
C GLY A 158 -6.24 3.00 19.85
N LEU A 159 -6.39 2.68 18.58
CA LEU A 159 -5.43 1.95 17.75
C LEU A 159 -4.98 2.86 16.60
N TYR A 160 -3.67 2.98 16.41
CA TYR A 160 -3.08 3.69 15.29
C TYR A 160 -2.41 2.69 14.36
N LEU A 161 -3.05 2.38 13.25
CA LEU A 161 -2.63 1.37 12.29
C LEU A 161 -1.82 2.00 11.16
N THR A 162 -0.57 1.56 11.01
CA THR A 162 0.35 2.03 9.99
C THR A 162 1.08 0.85 9.33
N PRO A 163 1.74 1.02 8.17
CA PRO A 163 2.51 -0.05 7.52
C PRO A 163 3.52 -0.74 8.44
N ASP A 164 4.28 0.03 9.19
CA ASP A 164 5.41 -0.40 10.02
C ASP A 164 5.14 -0.39 11.54
N GLY A 165 3.95 0.04 11.97
CA GLY A 165 3.62 0.21 13.39
C GLY A 165 4.26 1.46 14.02
N SER A 166 4.43 2.53 13.25
CA SER A 166 4.95 3.81 13.73
C SER A 166 4.19 4.31 14.95
N LEU A 167 4.90 5.03 15.83
CA LEU A 167 4.31 5.56 17.05
C LEU A 167 3.32 6.70 16.75
N PRO A 168 2.13 6.70 17.39
CA PRO A 168 1.19 7.79 17.31
C PRO A 168 1.70 9.06 18.04
N SER A 169 1.20 10.24 17.67
CA SER A 169 1.48 11.49 18.39
C SER A 169 0.81 11.55 19.75
N ASP A 170 -0.31 10.85 19.92
CA ASP A 170 -1.05 10.72 21.16
C ASP A 170 -0.77 9.38 21.83
N ASP A 171 -0.15 9.42 23.01
CA ASP A 171 0.25 8.23 23.76
C ASP A 171 -0.93 7.41 24.31
N THR A 172 -2.16 7.87 24.18
CA THR A 172 -3.35 7.09 24.52
C THR A 172 -3.74 6.09 23.42
N TYR A 173 -3.14 6.20 22.23
CA TYR A 173 -3.28 5.23 21.15
C TYR A 173 -2.19 4.17 21.20
N TYR A 174 -2.52 2.96 20.79
CA TYR A 174 -1.60 1.84 20.65
C TYR A 174 -1.14 1.74 19.20
N PRO A 175 0.17 1.74 18.96
CA PRO A 175 0.69 1.52 17.62
C PRO A 175 0.39 0.10 17.15
N LEU A 176 -0.02 -0.03 15.90
CA LEU A 176 -0.36 -1.29 15.26
C LEU A 176 0.24 -1.33 13.86
N GLY A 177 1.02 -2.36 13.56
CA GLY A 177 1.57 -2.59 12.23
C GLY A 177 0.70 -3.53 11.41
N TYR A 178 0.61 -3.31 10.10
CA TYR A 178 -0.08 -4.23 9.18
C TYR A 178 0.51 -5.64 9.18
N SER A 179 1.77 -5.82 9.58
CA SER A 179 2.38 -7.13 9.80
C SER A 179 1.60 -7.98 10.81
N LEU A 180 1.05 -7.36 11.86
CA LEU A 180 0.23 -8.05 12.85
C LEU A 180 -1.13 -8.46 12.24
N VAL A 181 -1.74 -7.59 11.44
CA VAL A 181 -2.97 -7.92 10.69
C VAL A 181 -2.75 -9.13 9.80
N CYS A 182 -1.64 -9.17 9.03
CA CYS A 182 -1.25 -10.32 8.22
C CYS A 182 -1.15 -11.60 9.06
N THR A 183 -0.41 -11.55 10.17
CA THR A 183 -0.19 -12.70 11.04
C THR A 183 -1.50 -13.25 11.62
N ILE A 184 -2.42 -12.38 12.02
CA ILE A 184 -3.74 -12.78 12.51
C ILE A 184 -4.54 -13.46 11.40
N LEU A 185 -4.58 -12.87 10.20
CA LEU A 185 -5.33 -13.42 9.07
C LEU A 185 -4.74 -14.76 8.60
N GLU A 186 -3.42 -14.89 8.50
CA GLU A 186 -2.74 -16.13 8.17
C GLU A 186 -3.11 -17.26 9.17
N GLY A 187 -3.07 -16.97 10.46
CA GLY A 187 -3.48 -17.91 11.50
C GLY A 187 -4.98 -18.27 11.46
N LEU A 188 -5.84 -17.33 11.03
CA LEU A 188 -7.27 -17.61 10.82
C LEU A 188 -7.52 -18.46 9.58
N ILE A 189 -6.83 -18.18 8.49
CA ILE A 189 -6.88 -18.99 7.26
C ILE A 189 -6.46 -20.43 7.56
N GLU A 190 -5.35 -20.61 8.27
CA GLU A 190 -4.84 -21.94 8.63
C GLU A 190 -5.81 -22.70 9.56
N SER A 191 -6.23 -22.05 10.65
CA SER A 191 -7.05 -22.72 11.69
C SER A 191 -8.50 -22.93 11.30
N ARG A 192 -9.05 -22.18 10.33
CA ARG A 192 -10.46 -22.21 9.94
C ARG A 192 -10.71 -22.56 8.47
N SER A 193 -9.70 -23.05 7.75
CA SER A 193 -9.82 -23.42 6.33
C SER A 193 -10.92 -24.44 6.02
N SER A 194 -11.27 -25.29 6.97
CA SER A 194 -12.34 -26.28 6.82
C SER A 194 -13.76 -25.73 7.05
N ILE A 195 -13.88 -24.53 7.62
CA ILE A 195 -15.17 -23.92 8.00
C ILE A 195 -15.49 -22.73 7.08
N LEU A 196 -14.48 -21.99 6.65
CA LEU A 196 -14.63 -20.82 5.78
C LEU A 196 -14.93 -21.25 4.34
N GLY A 197 -15.87 -20.54 3.69
CA GLY A 197 -16.13 -20.71 2.26
C GLY A 197 -14.91 -20.39 1.41
N GLN A 198 -14.79 -21.04 0.25
CA GLN A 198 -13.65 -20.87 -0.65
C GLN A 198 -13.47 -19.41 -1.11
N GLU A 199 -14.58 -18.69 -1.31
CA GLU A 199 -14.54 -17.27 -1.70
C GLU A 199 -13.93 -16.40 -0.60
N VAL A 200 -14.31 -16.63 0.66
CA VAL A 200 -13.75 -15.92 1.81
C VAL A 200 -12.27 -16.24 1.98
N LEU A 201 -11.88 -17.51 1.86
CA LEU A 201 -10.48 -17.92 1.91
C LEU A 201 -9.65 -17.23 0.81
N THR A 202 -10.18 -17.18 -0.40
CA THR A 202 -9.51 -16.52 -1.53
C THR A 202 -9.38 -15.01 -1.28
N LEU A 203 -10.43 -14.39 -0.75
CA LEU A 203 -10.43 -12.96 -0.43
C LEU A 203 -9.38 -12.64 0.66
N LEU A 204 -9.36 -13.41 1.75
CA LEU A 204 -8.41 -13.22 2.85
C LEU A 204 -6.97 -13.43 2.38
N ARG A 205 -6.70 -14.49 1.59
CA ARG A 205 -5.37 -14.75 1.01
C ARG A 205 -4.93 -13.61 0.08
N SER A 206 -5.82 -13.13 -0.78
CA SER A 206 -5.51 -12.01 -1.67
C SER A 206 -5.19 -10.74 -0.88
N TYR A 207 -5.91 -10.46 0.22
CA TYR A 207 -5.62 -9.30 1.06
C TYR A 207 -4.26 -9.43 1.74
N VAL A 208 -3.96 -10.57 2.37
CA VAL A 208 -2.65 -10.82 2.98
C VAL A 208 -1.52 -10.71 1.95
N LEU A 209 -1.70 -11.31 0.78
CA LEU A 209 -0.71 -11.25 -0.30
C LEU A 209 -0.44 -9.81 -0.75
N MET A 210 -1.48 -9.02 -0.96
CA MET A 210 -1.36 -7.60 -1.33
C MET A 210 -0.64 -6.80 -0.23
N LEU A 211 -1.02 -7.01 1.05
CA LEU A 211 -0.34 -6.35 2.17
C LEU A 211 1.15 -6.71 2.23
N ARG A 212 1.48 -8.00 2.08
CA ARG A 212 2.88 -8.49 2.08
C ARG A 212 3.70 -7.97 0.90
N ARG A 213 3.06 -7.73 -0.25
CA ARG A 213 3.75 -7.21 -1.45
C ARG A 213 4.04 -5.72 -1.37
N HIS A 214 3.08 -4.93 -0.83
CA HIS A 214 3.09 -3.49 -1.03
C HIS A 214 3.11 -2.66 0.26
N ILE A 215 2.65 -3.20 1.39
CA ILE A 215 2.42 -2.43 2.62
C ILE A 215 3.38 -2.83 3.74
N VAL A 216 3.59 -4.13 3.94
CA VAL A 216 4.35 -4.65 5.09
C VAL A 216 5.81 -4.85 4.73
N GLY A 217 6.67 -3.93 5.18
CA GLY A 217 8.13 -4.08 5.27
C GLY A 217 8.85 -4.47 3.98
N GLU A 218 10.08 -4.97 4.10
CA GLU A 218 10.82 -5.52 2.96
C GLU A 218 10.08 -6.72 2.37
N SER A 219 9.29 -6.45 1.33
CA SER A 219 8.56 -7.51 0.61
C SER A 219 9.56 -8.51 -0.01
N GLU A 220 9.12 -9.76 -0.21
CA GLU A 220 9.92 -10.75 -0.94
C GLU A 220 10.37 -10.20 -2.31
N ILE A 221 9.49 -9.42 -2.95
CA ILE A 221 9.79 -8.72 -4.21
C ILE A 221 10.97 -7.75 -4.04
N GLU A 222 10.96 -6.94 -3.00
CA GLU A 222 12.04 -5.98 -2.75
C GLU A 222 13.37 -6.67 -2.44
N GLN A 223 13.34 -7.72 -1.64
CA GLN A 223 14.52 -8.54 -1.35
C GLN A 223 15.07 -9.19 -2.62
N LEU A 224 14.20 -9.76 -3.47
CA LEU A 224 14.59 -10.34 -4.75
C LEU A 224 15.16 -9.27 -5.69
N CYS A 225 14.51 -8.12 -5.83
CA CYS A 225 15.02 -7.01 -6.63
C CYS A 225 16.42 -6.57 -6.18
N ARG A 226 16.63 -6.39 -4.87
CA ARG A 226 17.94 -6.03 -4.32
C ARG A 226 18.99 -7.13 -4.57
N LYS A 227 18.60 -8.42 -4.46
CA LYS A 227 19.49 -9.56 -4.70
C LYS A 227 19.89 -9.64 -6.18
N ILE A 228 18.91 -9.56 -7.08
CA ILE A 228 19.13 -9.55 -8.53
C ILE A 228 20.02 -8.35 -8.90
N TYR A 229 19.73 -7.15 -8.41
CA TYR A 229 20.53 -5.97 -8.70
C TYR A 229 21.98 -6.13 -8.24
N ARG A 230 22.24 -6.59 -7.01
CA ARG A 230 23.59 -6.78 -6.49
C ARG A 230 24.39 -7.82 -7.31
N ARG A 231 23.73 -8.89 -7.77
CA ARG A 231 24.37 -9.96 -8.52
C ARG A 231 24.63 -9.60 -9.97
N HIS A 232 23.71 -8.85 -10.58
CA HIS A 232 23.72 -8.56 -12.02
C HIS A 232 23.81 -7.06 -12.32
N GLN A 233 24.40 -6.27 -11.43
CA GLN A 233 24.44 -4.81 -11.52
C GLN A 233 24.92 -4.33 -12.89
N ARG A 234 26.04 -4.85 -13.42
CA ARG A 234 26.60 -4.42 -14.69
C ARG A 234 25.66 -4.71 -15.88
N ALA A 235 24.97 -5.84 -15.88
CA ALA A 235 24.00 -6.17 -16.92
C ALA A 235 22.79 -5.23 -16.87
N LEU A 236 22.28 -4.93 -15.66
CA LEU A 236 21.17 -4.00 -15.45
C LEU A 236 21.55 -2.57 -15.82
N ASP A 237 22.75 -2.11 -15.46
CA ASP A 237 23.26 -0.78 -15.84
C ASP A 237 23.34 -0.64 -17.36
N MET A 238 23.78 -1.67 -18.10
CA MET A 238 23.74 -1.69 -19.57
C MET A 238 22.30 -1.60 -20.10
N ILE A 239 21.34 -2.37 -19.54
CA ILE A 239 19.95 -2.32 -19.95
C ILE A 239 19.40 -0.90 -19.74
N PHE A 240 19.71 -0.26 -18.61
CA PHE A 240 19.30 1.12 -18.34
C PHE A 240 19.95 2.12 -19.27
N GLU A 241 21.22 1.95 -19.63
CA GLU A 241 21.95 2.81 -20.56
C GLU A 241 21.33 2.77 -21.97
N TYR A 242 20.98 1.56 -22.46
CA TYR A 242 20.41 1.34 -23.79
C TYR A 242 18.89 1.33 -23.83
N ARG A 243 18.22 1.70 -22.73
CA ARG A 243 16.74 1.79 -22.71
C ARG A 243 16.27 2.78 -23.78
N PRO A 244 15.21 2.48 -24.54
CA PRO A 244 14.61 3.40 -25.49
C PRO A 244 14.21 4.71 -24.78
N ASP A 245 14.68 5.85 -25.28
CA ASP A 245 14.25 7.17 -24.79
C ASP A 245 12.82 7.47 -25.30
N GLN A 246 11.84 6.88 -24.60
CA GLN A 246 10.42 7.07 -24.94
C GLN A 246 10.03 8.54 -24.88
N GLN A 247 10.62 9.33 -23.99
CA GLN A 247 10.32 10.75 -23.86
C GLN A 247 10.76 11.52 -25.10
N SER A 248 11.93 11.22 -25.66
CA SER A 248 12.39 11.80 -26.93
C SER A 248 11.48 11.37 -28.10
N ALA A 249 11.10 10.11 -28.19
CA ALA A 249 10.24 9.63 -29.25
C ALA A 249 8.83 10.29 -29.20
N ILE A 250 8.22 10.41 -28.04
CA ILE A 250 6.95 11.11 -27.85
C ILE A 250 7.08 12.60 -28.16
N TYR A 251 8.16 13.23 -27.71
CA TYR A 251 8.46 14.63 -27.99
C TYR A 251 8.55 14.88 -29.50
N ASP A 252 9.34 14.10 -30.24
CA ASP A 252 9.51 14.22 -31.68
C ASP A 252 8.19 14.01 -32.43
N TYR A 253 7.41 13.01 -32.01
CA TYR A 253 6.08 12.74 -32.57
C TYR A 253 5.12 13.92 -32.38
N LEU A 254 5.02 14.46 -31.16
CA LEU A 254 4.14 15.59 -30.85
C LEU A 254 4.60 16.87 -31.55
N CYS A 255 5.90 17.14 -31.59
CA CYS A 255 6.46 18.25 -32.37
C CYS A 255 6.14 18.12 -33.86
N GLY A 256 6.18 16.89 -34.40
CA GLY A 256 5.79 16.59 -35.77
C GLY A 256 4.32 16.94 -36.07
N ILE A 257 3.41 16.54 -35.17
CA ILE A 257 1.99 16.87 -35.28
C ILE A 257 1.77 18.39 -35.30
N ILE A 258 2.38 19.12 -34.33
CA ILE A 258 2.20 20.56 -34.22
C ILE A 258 2.77 21.29 -35.46
N ARG A 259 3.93 20.89 -35.96
CA ARG A 259 4.55 21.49 -37.17
C ARG A 259 3.71 21.24 -38.43
N SER A 260 3.04 20.10 -38.52
CA SER A 260 2.15 19.77 -39.63
C SER A 260 0.77 20.43 -39.57
N HIS A 261 0.40 20.95 -38.38
CA HIS A 261 -0.90 21.57 -38.17
C HIS A 261 -0.94 22.99 -38.81
N PRO A 262 -1.97 23.30 -39.62
CA PRO A 262 -2.02 24.59 -40.34
C PRO A 262 -2.16 25.80 -39.42
N GLU A 263 -2.75 25.64 -38.26
CA GLU A 263 -3.11 26.75 -37.36
C GLU A 263 -2.18 26.92 -36.15
N PHE A 264 -1.26 25.95 -35.87
CA PHE A 264 -0.38 26.01 -34.71
C PHE A 264 1.09 26.16 -35.09
N GLU A 265 1.86 26.75 -34.18
CA GLU A 265 3.31 26.90 -34.27
C GLU A 265 3.93 26.52 -32.90
N LEU A 266 5.09 25.87 -32.96
CA LEU A 266 5.85 25.55 -31.73
C LEU A 266 6.44 26.82 -31.15
N ASP A 267 6.27 27.01 -29.84
CA ASP A 267 6.94 28.05 -29.06
C ASP A 267 8.12 27.43 -28.29
N HIS A 268 8.54 28.01 -27.17
CA HIS A 268 9.60 27.46 -26.35
C HIS A 268 9.26 26.04 -25.87
N HIS A 269 10.11 25.08 -26.21
CA HIS A 269 9.85 23.67 -25.94
C HIS A 269 11.13 22.95 -25.48
N SER A 270 10.94 21.95 -24.64
CA SER A 270 11.96 21.02 -24.16
C SER A 270 11.39 19.61 -24.19
N LYS A 271 12.23 18.58 -23.99
CA LYS A 271 11.77 17.18 -23.93
C LYS A 271 10.69 16.91 -22.88
N SER A 272 10.60 17.73 -21.84
CA SER A 272 9.62 17.60 -20.74
C SER A 272 8.39 18.49 -20.90
N ALA A 273 8.40 19.47 -21.81
CA ALA A 273 7.30 20.41 -21.99
C ALA A 273 7.25 20.92 -23.44
N ILE A 274 6.13 20.73 -24.10
CA ILE A 274 5.88 21.25 -25.44
C ILE A 274 4.88 22.38 -25.34
N LYS A 275 5.30 23.58 -25.72
CA LYS A 275 4.46 24.77 -25.80
C LYS A 275 4.19 25.07 -27.28
N PHE A 276 2.98 25.41 -27.60
CA PHE A 276 2.58 25.82 -28.95
C PHE A 276 1.54 26.93 -28.87
N ILE A 277 1.49 27.76 -29.89
CA ILE A 277 0.56 28.88 -29.98
C ILE A 277 -0.20 28.83 -31.31
N PRO A 278 -1.42 29.36 -31.38
CA PRO A 278 -2.10 29.60 -32.65
C PRO A 278 -1.31 30.64 -33.46
N LYS A 279 -1.05 30.40 -34.77
CA LYS A 279 -0.28 31.30 -35.64
C LYS A 279 -0.83 32.71 -35.66
N HIS A 280 -2.16 32.90 -35.56
CA HIS A 280 -2.80 34.20 -35.49
C HIS A 280 -2.58 34.96 -34.17
N TRP A 281 -2.04 34.28 -33.13
CA TRP A 281 -1.68 34.88 -31.85
C TRP A 281 -0.20 35.30 -31.82
N ASP A 282 0.60 34.99 -32.84
CA ASP A 282 2.00 35.39 -32.94
C ASP A 282 2.11 36.88 -33.26
N THR A 283 1.73 37.70 -32.28
CA THR A 283 1.82 39.16 -32.35
C THR A 283 2.92 39.66 -31.44
N PRO A 284 3.61 40.81 -31.82
CA PRO A 284 4.66 41.37 -30.99
C PRO A 284 4.25 41.70 -29.55
N VAL A 285 2.97 41.92 -29.30
CA VAL A 285 2.40 42.24 -27.97
C VAL A 285 2.39 41.04 -27.05
N LEU A 286 2.23 39.79 -27.57
CA LEU A 286 2.22 38.57 -26.76
C LEU A 286 3.64 38.02 -26.51
N LYS A 287 4.64 38.48 -27.25
CA LYS A 287 6.05 38.08 -27.06
C LYS A 287 6.76 38.83 -25.94
N ILE A 288 6.14 39.81 -25.28
CA ILE A 288 6.73 40.65 -24.22
C ILE A 288 6.52 40.08 -22.83
N GLY A 289 6.31 38.79 -22.68
CA GLY A 289 6.25 38.10 -21.39
C GLY A 289 7.47 37.19 -21.20
N LYS A 290 8.59 37.70 -20.67
CA LYS A 290 9.55 36.85 -19.97
C LYS A 290 8.90 36.41 -18.66
N GLY A 291 8.33 35.21 -18.61
CA GLY A 291 7.99 34.54 -17.40
C GLY A 291 9.05 33.52 -17.04
#